data_cbc6a10dc440329ce13845bfac6a0e64
#
_entry.id   cbc6a10dc440329ce13845bfac6a0e64
#
_cell.length_a   1.000
_cell.length_b   1.000
_cell.length_c   1.000
_cell.angle_alpha   90.00
_cell.angle_beta   90.00
_cell.angle_gamma   90.00
#
_symmetry.space_group_name_H-M   'P 1'
#
loop_
_entity.id
_entity.type
_entity.pdbx_description
1 polymer ?
#
loop_
_entity_poly.entity_id
_entity_poly.type
_entity_poly.pdbx_seq_one_letter_code
_entity_poly.pdbx_strand_id
1 'polypeptide(L)'
;MDGQLDIAVVSMLEQKFEKVRFTRVDSDIIDNLIVKEDKKNEALEAGKQEVLSSIFKSQLPKMDKTEFNITAQALGENATPIMITQSEYMRRMKEMANIQAGMSFYGEMPDMFNLVLNSDHKLVKEVLADEDKECAAAVAPVQAEMDEVNKQRTDLKKSRKARKMRIYRLPKRIK
;
A
#
# COMPACT_ATOMS: atom_id res chain seq x y z
N MET A 1 25.08 -3.52 13.88
CA MET A 1 25.16 -4.86 13.30
C MET A 1 25.39 -4.69 11.80
N ASP A 2 26.64 -4.84 11.37
CA ASP A 2 27.07 -4.63 9.98
C ASP A 2 27.88 -5.79 9.41
N GLY A 3 27.92 -6.92 10.13
CA GLY A 3 28.66 -8.10 9.72
C GLY A 3 27.82 -9.06 8.88
N GLN A 4 28.45 -9.71 7.90
CA GLN A 4 27.79 -10.73 7.05
C GLN A 4 27.19 -11.92 7.85
N LEU A 5 27.70 -12.18 9.06
CA LEU A 5 27.20 -13.24 9.93
C LEU A 5 26.05 -12.82 10.86
N ASP A 6 25.79 -11.53 11.00
CA ASP A 6 24.80 -10.99 11.94
C ASP A 6 23.40 -11.52 11.65
N ILE A 7 23.04 -11.69 10.38
CA ILE A 7 21.73 -12.20 9.98
C ILE A 7 21.55 -13.65 10.39
N ALA A 8 22.59 -14.49 10.22
CA ALA A 8 22.53 -15.88 10.62
C ALA A 8 22.39 -16.01 12.14
N VAL A 9 23.14 -15.17 12.90
CA VAL A 9 23.05 -15.11 14.36
C VAL A 9 21.67 -14.64 14.82
N VAL A 10 21.14 -13.58 14.24
CA VAL A 10 19.79 -13.07 14.55
C VAL A 10 18.73 -14.12 14.26
N SER A 11 18.79 -14.77 13.10
CA SER A 11 17.83 -15.83 12.75
C SER A 11 17.91 -17.02 13.70
N MET A 12 19.10 -17.41 14.14
CA MET A 12 19.29 -18.46 15.14
C MET A 12 18.74 -18.07 16.52
N LEU A 13 18.90 -16.81 16.91
CA LEU A 13 18.34 -16.28 18.17
C LEU A 13 16.81 -16.25 18.13
N GLU A 14 16.21 -15.83 17.01
CA GLU A 14 14.76 -15.84 16.82
C GLU A 14 14.17 -17.25 16.87
N GLN A 15 14.90 -18.25 16.36
CA GLN A 15 14.49 -19.65 16.47
C GLN A 15 14.61 -20.20 17.90
N LYS A 16 15.64 -19.79 18.62
CA LYS A 16 15.91 -20.26 19.99
C LYS A 16 14.98 -19.65 21.03
N PHE A 17 14.58 -18.40 20.85
CA PHE A 17 13.72 -17.66 21.76
C PHE A 17 12.35 -17.44 21.14
N GLU A 18 11.37 -18.26 21.54
CA GLU A 18 9.97 -18.05 21.16
C GLU A 18 9.52 -16.64 21.59
N LYS A 19 8.87 -15.88 20.71
CA LYS A 19 8.37 -14.52 20.93
C LYS A 19 9.41 -13.38 20.88
N VAL A 20 10.65 -13.65 20.49
CA VAL A 20 11.66 -12.62 20.23
C VAL A 20 11.76 -12.40 18.73
N ARG A 21 11.67 -11.16 18.29
CA ARG A 21 11.86 -10.76 16.89
C ARG A 21 12.80 -9.57 16.84
N PHE A 22 13.81 -9.67 16.01
CA PHE A 22 14.73 -8.57 15.75
C PHE A 22 14.32 -7.85 14.48
N THR A 23 14.08 -6.56 14.57
CA THR A 23 13.71 -5.72 13.45
C THR A 23 14.59 -4.49 13.42
N ARG A 24 15.05 -4.11 12.25
CA ARG A 24 15.80 -2.87 12.10
C ARG A 24 14.88 -1.66 12.24
N VAL A 25 15.41 -0.58 12.77
CA VAL A 25 14.66 0.66 12.99
C VAL A 25 14.24 1.33 11.67
N ASP A 26 14.99 1.07 10.58
CA ASP A 26 14.74 1.60 9.24
C ASP A 26 13.86 0.68 8.36
N SER A 27 13.38 -0.45 8.89
CA SER A 27 12.56 -1.40 8.13
C SER A 27 11.11 -0.98 7.98
N ASP A 28 10.61 -0.17 8.89
CA ASP A 28 9.26 0.39 8.88
C ASP A 28 9.21 1.68 9.70
N ILE A 29 8.08 2.35 9.66
CA ILE A 29 7.84 3.52 10.49
C ILE A 29 7.84 3.09 11.96
N ILE A 30 8.47 3.88 12.81
CA ILE A 30 8.58 3.60 14.25
C ILE A 30 7.21 3.31 14.90
N ASP A 31 6.17 3.99 14.45
CA ASP A 31 4.80 3.78 14.96
C ASP A 31 4.22 2.41 14.60
N ASN A 32 4.69 1.76 13.52
CA ASN A 32 4.30 0.40 13.15
C ASN A 32 5.16 -0.67 13.85
N LEU A 33 6.40 -0.31 14.21
CA LEU A 33 7.30 -1.21 14.96
C LEU A 33 6.89 -1.35 16.42
N ILE A 34 6.28 -0.32 16.98
CA ILE A 34 5.80 -0.29 18.38
C ILE A 34 4.27 -0.29 18.33
N VAL A 35 3.67 -1.43 18.65
CA VAL A 35 2.20 -1.55 18.73
C VAL A 35 1.68 -0.64 19.85
N LYS A 36 1.06 0.46 19.48
CA LYS A 36 0.32 1.34 20.39
C LYS A 36 -1.16 1.06 20.20
N GLU A 37 -1.82 0.59 21.25
CA GLU A 37 -3.25 0.21 21.22
C GLU A 37 -4.20 1.37 20.91
N ASP A 38 -3.74 2.62 21.00
CA ASP A 38 -4.60 3.82 20.97
C ASP A 38 -4.61 4.59 19.62
N LYS A 39 -3.81 4.22 18.62
CA LYS A 39 -3.81 4.92 17.32
C LYS A 39 -4.73 4.24 16.34
N LYS A 40 -5.96 4.73 16.22
CA LYS A 40 -6.76 4.57 14.99
C LYS A 40 -6.11 5.47 13.92
N ASN A 41 -5.24 4.88 13.10
CA ASN A 41 -4.79 5.55 11.89
C ASN A 41 -6.02 5.72 10.99
N GLU A 42 -6.55 6.91 10.90
CA GLU A 42 -7.55 7.24 9.88
C GLU A 42 -6.86 7.10 8.53
N ALA A 43 -7.15 5.99 7.87
CA ALA A 43 -6.63 5.74 6.53
C ALA A 43 -7.21 6.80 5.59
N LEU A 44 -6.34 7.43 4.80
CA LEU A 44 -6.76 8.33 3.75
C LEU A 44 -7.72 7.59 2.80
N GLU A 45 -8.75 8.29 2.32
CA GLU A 45 -9.70 7.76 1.34
C GLU A 45 -8.95 7.13 0.15
N ALA A 46 -9.36 5.93 -0.28
CA ALA A 46 -8.63 5.15 -1.29
C ALA A 46 -8.35 5.94 -2.59
N GLY A 47 -9.30 6.77 -3.04
CA GLY A 47 -9.12 7.62 -4.21
C GLY A 47 -8.00 8.64 -4.05
N LYS A 48 -7.91 9.29 -2.90
CA LYS A 48 -6.84 10.27 -2.60
C LYS A 48 -5.48 9.62 -2.44
N GLN A 49 -5.44 8.39 -1.95
CA GLN A 49 -4.20 7.61 -1.87
C GLN A 49 -3.67 7.27 -3.27
N GLU A 50 -4.52 6.88 -4.20
CA GLU A 50 -4.14 6.60 -5.59
C GLU A 50 -3.62 7.86 -6.30
N VAL A 51 -4.28 8.99 -6.10
CA VAL A 51 -3.86 10.29 -6.65
C VAL A 51 -2.48 10.67 -6.14
N LEU A 52 -2.25 10.66 -4.82
CA LEU A 52 -0.94 10.92 -4.23
C LEU A 52 0.13 9.96 -4.77
N SER A 53 -0.17 8.67 -4.83
CA SER A 53 0.76 7.67 -5.35
C SER A 53 1.14 7.95 -6.80
N SER A 54 0.20 8.38 -7.64
CA SER A 54 0.42 8.72 -9.04
C SER A 54 1.29 9.97 -9.20
N ILE A 55 1.00 11.03 -8.44
CA ILE A 55 1.77 12.27 -8.46
C ILE A 55 3.24 11.99 -8.09
N PHE A 56 3.45 11.36 -6.93
CA PHE A 56 4.81 11.08 -6.47
C PHE A 56 5.54 10.10 -7.37
N LYS A 57 4.86 9.07 -7.89
CA LYS A 57 5.45 8.12 -8.83
C LYS A 57 5.93 8.79 -10.13
N SER A 58 5.24 9.80 -10.59
CA SER A 58 5.63 10.57 -11.80
C SER A 58 6.89 11.39 -11.59
N GLN A 59 7.18 11.81 -10.35
CA GLN A 59 8.33 12.64 -10.00
C GLN A 59 9.57 11.82 -9.58
N LEU A 60 9.39 10.54 -9.28
CA LEU A 60 10.51 9.68 -8.90
C LEU A 60 11.41 9.40 -10.10
N PRO A 61 12.74 9.50 -9.93
CA PRO A 61 13.67 9.11 -10.98
C PRO A 61 13.54 7.61 -11.28
N LYS A 62 13.62 7.25 -12.55
CA LYS A 62 13.72 5.85 -12.95
C LYS A 62 15.13 5.36 -12.62
N MET A 63 15.22 4.50 -11.64
CA MET A 63 16.48 3.87 -11.24
C MET A 63 16.46 2.40 -11.66
N ASP A 64 17.55 1.95 -12.28
CA ASP A 64 17.73 0.55 -12.62
C ASP A 64 17.79 -0.29 -11.33
N LYS A 65 17.03 -1.37 -11.29
CA LYS A 65 16.99 -2.30 -10.15
C LYS A 65 16.47 -1.70 -8.84
N THR A 66 15.64 -0.65 -8.89
CA THR A 66 14.99 -0.10 -7.70
C THR A 66 13.52 0.15 -7.98
N GLU A 67 12.67 -0.35 -7.09
CA GLU A 67 11.22 -0.14 -7.15
C GLU A 67 10.72 0.55 -5.88
N PHE A 68 9.84 1.53 -6.05
CA PHE A 68 9.20 2.25 -4.95
C PHE A 68 7.73 1.87 -4.85
N ASN A 69 7.34 1.40 -3.67
CA ASN A 69 5.95 1.24 -3.28
C ASN A 69 5.52 2.48 -2.48
N ILE A 70 4.54 3.23 -2.98
CA ILE A 70 4.11 4.49 -2.37
C ILE A 70 2.84 4.24 -1.57
N THR A 71 2.87 4.60 -0.30
CA THR A 71 1.73 4.48 0.62
C THR A 71 1.52 5.80 1.37
N ALA A 72 0.28 6.13 1.71
CA ALA A 72 -0.04 7.27 2.54
C ALA A 72 -0.51 6.80 3.92
N GLN A 73 0.02 7.42 4.98
CA GLN A 73 -0.35 7.12 6.37
C GLN A 73 -0.46 8.42 7.19
N ALA A 74 -1.39 8.44 8.13
CA ALA A 74 -1.56 9.53 9.07
C ALA A 74 -0.55 9.38 10.21
N LEU A 75 0.50 10.22 10.22
CA LEU A 75 1.59 10.15 11.21
C LEU A 75 1.58 11.34 12.18
N GLY A 76 0.63 12.25 11.98
CA GLY A 76 0.53 13.50 12.73
C GLY A 76 1.25 14.67 12.04
N GLU A 77 0.81 15.90 12.37
CA GLU A 77 1.24 17.11 11.66
C GLU A 77 2.72 17.45 11.84
N ASN A 78 3.32 17.04 12.95
CA ASN A 78 4.71 17.33 13.31
C ASN A 78 5.70 16.24 12.82
N ALA A 79 5.21 15.12 12.27
CA ALA A 79 6.08 14.08 11.72
C ALA A 79 6.60 14.49 10.35
N THR A 80 7.67 13.84 9.90
CA THR A 80 8.26 14.11 8.57
C THR A 80 7.24 13.89 7.45
N PRO A 81 7.25 14.73 6.39
CA PRO A 81 6.28 14.62 5.28
C PRO A 81 6.46 13.33 4.48
N ILE A 82 7.69 12.86 4.35
CA ILE A 82 8.05 11.66 3.56
C ILE A 82 9.06 10.85 4.34
N MET A 83 8.86 9.53 4.37
CA MET A 83 9.83 8.58 4.90
C MET A 83 10.06 7.45 3.90
N ILE A 84 11.30 7.00 3.81
CA ILE A 84 11.68 5.84 2.99
C ILE A 84 12.05 4.71 3.95
N THR A 85 11.40 3.57 3.77
CA THR A 85 11.68 2.36 4.55
C THR A 85 11.97 1.19 3.61
N GLN A 86 12.70 0.19 4.10
CA GLN A 86 13.01 -1.01 3.34
C GLN A 86 12.50 -2.25 4.08
N SER A 87 11.73 -3.10 3.41
CA SER A 87 11.22 -4.34 4.01
C SER A 87 12.36 -5.22 4.55
N GLU A 88 12.32 -5.52 5.85
CA GLU A 88 13.29 -6.37 6.53
C GLU A 88 13.37 -7.76 5.87
N TYR A 89 12.24 -8.33 5.48
CA TYR A 89 12.19 -9.62 4.83
C TYR A 89 12.97 -9.63 3.51
N MET A 90 12.71 -8.67 2.62
CA MET A 90 13.39 -8.59 1.33
C MET A 90 14.88 -8.35 1.48
N ARG A 91 15.25 -7.50 2.44
CA ARG A 91 16.64 -7.23 2.76
C ARG A 91 17.36 -8.50 3.23
N ARG A 92 16.80 -9.23 4.21
CA ARG A 92 17.38 -10.49 4.71
C ARG A 92 17.52 -11.54 3.63
N MET A 93 16.51 -11.68 2.76
CA MET A 93 16.55 -12.62 1.64
C MET A 93 17.67 -12.28 0.66
N LYS A 94 17.86 -11.00 0.35
CA LYS A 94 18.92 -10.53 -0.55
C LYS A 94 20.32 -10.72 0.05
N GLU A 95 20.48 -10.43 1.33
CA GLU A 95 21.76 -10.64 2.03
C GLU A 95 22.10 -12.13 2.16
N MET A 96 21.11 -12.99 2.42
CA MET A 96 21.30 -14.45 2.42
C MET A 96 21.67 -15.00 1.03
N ALA A 97 21.12 -14.43 -0.04
CA ALA A 97 21.46 -14.82 -1.41
C ALA A 97 22.94 -14.58 -1.74
N ASN A 98 23.55 -13.56 -1.15
CA ASN A 98 24.99 -13.28 -1.32
C ASN A 98 25.87 -14.31 -0.58
N ILE A 99 25.34 -14.99 0.41
CA ILE A 99 26.09 -15.99 1.21
C ILE A 99 25.87 -17.41 0.67
N GLN A 100 24.68 -17.73 0.17
CA GLN A 100 24.31 -19.05 -0.32
C GLN A 100 24.16 -19.07 -1.84
N ALA A 101 25.04 -19.75 -2.53
CA ALA A 101 25.03 -19.87 -3.99
C ALA A 101 23.71 -20.42 -4.60
N GLY A 102 22.89 -21.14 -3.84
CA GLY A 102 21.59 -21.64 -4.28
C GLY A 102 20.47 -20.59 -4.29
N MET A 103 20.70 -19.39 -3.76
CA MET A 103 19.71 -18.30 -3.67
C MET A 103 20.05 -17.11 -4.57
N SER A 104 20.90 -17.25 -5.57
CA SER A 104 21.37 -16.17 -6.45
C SER A 104 20.23 -15.38 -7.10
N PHE A 105 19.08 -16.02 -7.36
CA PHE A 105 17.88 -15.37 -7.90
C PHE A 105 17.42 -14.16 -7.06
N TYR A 106 17.47 -14.24 -5.74
CA TYR A 106 17.09 -13.12 -4.88
C TYR A 106 18.09 -11.97 -4.92
N GLY A 107 19.35 -12.25 -5.21
CA GLY A 107 20.39 -11.23 -5.37
C GLY A 107 20.19 -10.36 -6.62
N GLU A 108 19.52 -10.88 -7.65
CA GLU A 108 19.21 -10.17 -8.90
C GLU A 108 17.89 -9.39 -8.85
N MET A 109 17.06 -9.61 -7.82
CA MET A 109 15.80 -8.90 -7.66
C MET A 109 16.04 -7.41 -7.40
N PRO A 110 15.14 -6.53 -7.90
CA PRO A 110 15.21 -5.10 -7.62
C PRO A 110 15.13 -4.83 -6.11
N ASP A 111 15.76 -3.76 -5.67
CA ASP A 111 15.58 -3.24 -4.32
C ASP A 111 14.20 -2.60 -4.19
N MET A 112 13.42 -3.10 -3.26
CA MET A 112 12.08 -2.58 -3.00
C MET A 112 12.10 -1.67 -1.78
N PHE A 113 11.75 -0.40 -1.99
CA PHE A 113 11.59 0.59 -0.95
C PHE A 113 10.13 1.00 -0.80
N ASN A 114 9.71 1.25 0.43
CA ASN A 114 8.42 1.87 0.70
C ASN A 114 8.63 3.37 0.92
N LEU A 115 7.98 4.17 0.08
CA LEU A 115 7.88 5.61 0.24
C LEU A 115 6.59 5.92 1.00
N VAL A 116 6.70 6.28 2.25
CA VAL A 116 5.54 6.58 3.10
C VAL A 116 5.32 8.08 3.14
N LEU A 117 4.16 8.51 2.68
CA LEU A 117 3.71 9.89 2.68
C LEU A 117 2.88 10.16 3.93
N ASN A 118 3.22 11.20 4.68
CA ASN A 118 2.43 11.60 5.84
C ASN A 118 1.22 12.44 5.40
N SER A 119 0.03 11.84 5.41
CA SER A 119 -1.21 12.52 4.99
C SER A 119 -1.62 13.69 5.91
N ASP A 120 -1.10 13.74 7.15
CA ASP A 120 -1.40 14.84 8.07
C ASP A 120 -0.51 16.05 7.87
N HIS A 121 0.64 15.85 7.23
CA HIS A 121 1.61 16.91 7.04
C HIS A 121 1.10 18.00 6.10
N LYS A 122 1.34 19.27 6.45
CA LYS A 122 0.86 20.45 5.73
C LYS A 122 1.22 20.41 4.22
N LEU A 123 2.46 20.06 3.88
CA LEU A 123 2.90 20.00 2.48
C LEU A 123 2.15 18.95 1.66
N VAL A 124 1.83 17.80 2.23
CA VAL A 124 1.09 16.74 1.54
C VAL A 124 -0.38 17.15 1.35
N LYS A 125 -0.97 17.83 2.33
CA LYS A 125 -2.32 18.42 2.22
C LYS A 125 -2.38 19.52 1.15
N GLU A 126 -1.33 20.34 1.03
CA GLU A 126 -1.22 21.37 -0.01
C GLU A 126 -1.16 20.73 -1.41
N VAL A 127 -0.37 19.69 -1.61
CA VAL A 127 -0.29 18.95 -2.89
C VAL A 127 -1.67 18.40 -3.30
N LEU A 128 -2.41 17.81 -2.35
CA LEU A 128 -3.77 17.33 -2.62
C LEU A 128 -4.75 18.47 -2.96
N ALA A 129 -4.65 19.60 -2.25
CA ALA A 129 -5.53 20.74 -2.47
C ALA A 129 -5.25 21.43 -3.82
N ASP A 130 -4.02 21.45 -4.26
CA ASP A 130 -3.64 22.00 -5.56
C ASP A 130 -4.06 21.10 -6.70
N GLU A 131 -3.92 19.76 -6.53
CA GLU A 131 -4.45 18.79 -7.49
C GLU A 131 -5.97 18.90 -7.62
N ASP A 132 -6.69 18.95 -6.50
CA ASP A 132 -8.16 19.14 -6.51
C ASP A 132 -8.57 20.41 -7.29
N LYS A 133 -7.80 21.50 -7.20
CA LYS A 133 -8.10 22.75 -7.93
C LYS A 133 -7.79 22.65 -9.43
N GLU A 134 -6.63 22.11 -9.78
CA GLU A 134 -6.17 22.04 -11.17
C GLU A 134 -6.92 20.99 -11.98
N CYS A 135 -7.22 19.85 -11.36
CA CYS A 135 -7.86 18.72 -12.02
C CYS A 135 -9.39 18.73 -11.95
N ALA A 136 -10.01 19.53 -11.06
CA ALA A 136 -11.46 19.54 -10.86
C ALA A 136 -12.24 19.78 -12.16
N ALA A 137 -11.78 20.71 -13.00
CA ALA A 137 -12.43 21.03 -14.26
C ALA A 137 -12.33 19.88 -15.30
N ALA A 138 -11.21 19.15 -15.29
CA ALA A 138 -10.97 18.03 -16.20
C ALA A 138 -11.64 16.73 -15.72
N VAL A 139 -11.72 16.53 -14.41
CA VAL A 139 -12.28 15.31 -13.79
C VAL A 139 -13.81 15.36 -13.73
N ALA A 140 -14.42 16.53 -13.56
CA ALA A 140 -15.86 16.67 -13.41
C ALA A 140 -16.71 16.00 -14.52
N PRO A 141 -16.40 16.14 -15.83
CA PRO A 141 -17.18 15.47 -16.88
C PRO A 141 -17.02 13.96 -16.84
N VAL A 142 -15.82 13.46 -16.60
CA VAL A 142 -15.55 12.01 -16.52
C VAL A 142 -16.20 11.38 -15.29
N GLN A 143 -16.19 12.09 -14.17
CA GLN A 143 -16.87 11.66 -12.94
C GLN A 143 -18.38 11.56 -13.16
N ALA A 144 -18.99 12.54 -13.83
CA ALA A 144 -20.41 12.52 -14.17
C ALA A 144 -20.77 11.31 -15.05
N GLU A 145 -19.95 10.98 -16.06
CA GLU A 145 -20.12 9.78 -16.88
C GLU A 145 -19.98 8.49 -16.06
N MET A 146 -18.99 8.40 -15.19
CA MET A 146 -18.81 7.25 -14.30
C MET A 146 -20.00 7.04 -13.37
N ASP A 147 -20.53 8.12 -12.79
CA ASP A 147 -21.69 8.05 -11.90
C ASP A 147 -22.94 7.56 -12.65
N GLU A 148 -23.15 8.03 -13.88
CA GLU A 148 -24.25 7.59 -14.73
C GLU A 148 -24.11 6.09 -15.08
N VAL A 149 -22.93 5.64 -15.48
CA VAL A 149 -22.65 4.22 -15.76
C VAL A 149 -22.83 3.34 -14.52
N ASN A 150 -22.39 3.79 -13.36
CA ASN A 150 -22.58 3.08 -12.10
C ASN A 150 -24.05 2.99 -11.71
N LYS A 151 -24.85 4.02 -11.96
CA LYS A 151 -26.29 4.02 -11.74
C LYS A 151 -26.97 3.00 -12.65
N GLN A 152 -26.67 3.03 -13.95
CA GLN A 152 -27.19 2.05 -14.92
C GLN A 152 -26.81 0.61 -14.54
N ARG A 153 -25.56 0.38 -14.12
CA ARG A 153 -25.09 -0.93 -13.62
C ARG A 153 -25.87 -1.40 -12.40
N THR A 154 -26.19 -0.49 -11.50
CA THR A 154 -26.95 -0.80 -10.29
C THR A 154 -28.41 -1.16 -10.63
N ASP A 155 -29.04 -0.43 -11.55
CA ASP A 155 -30.41 -0.67 -11.99
C ASP A 155 -30.52 -1.99 -12.78
N LEU A 156 -29.53 -2.29 -13.62
CA LEU A 156 -29.44 -3.59 -14.30
C LEU A 156 -29.28 -4.75 -13.31
N LYS A 157 -28.49 -4.59 -12.24
CA LYS A 157 -28.37 -5.60 -11.19
C LYS A 157 -29.68 -5.82 -10.45
N LYS A 158 -30.42 -4.74 -10.14
CA LYS A 158 -31.75 -4.81 -9.50
C LYS A 158 -32.76 -5.53 -10.39
N SER A 159 -32.83 -5.14 -11.66
CA SER A 159 -33.76 -5.76 -12.62
C SER A 159 -33.45 -7.25 -12.85
N ARG A 160 -32.17 -7.61 -12.94
CA ARG A 160 -31.74 -9.01 -13.03
C ARG A 160 -32.12 -9.83 -11.81
N LYS A 161 -31.97 -9.25 -10.61
CA LYS A 161 -32.41 -9.89 -9.35
C LYS A 161 -33.92 -10.09 -9.29
N ALA A 162 -34.68 -9.07 -9.69
CA ALA A 162 -36.15 -9.13 -9.76
C ALA A 162 -36.63 -10.18 -10.77
N ARG A 163 -35.99 -10.26 -11.96
CA ARG A 163 -36.29 -11.25 -13.00
C ARG A 163 -36.02 -12.68 -12.51
N LYS A 164 -34.90 -12.87 -11.78
CA LYS A 164 -34.54 -14.17 -11.20
C LYS A 164 -35.56 -14.60 -10.15
N MET A 165 -36.01 -13.69 -9.27
CA MET A 165 -37.06 -13.98 -8.28
C MET A 165 -38.43 -14.32 -8.91
N ARG A 166 -38.76 -13.67 -10.04
CA ARG A 166 -40.01 -13.95 -10.75
C ARG A 166 -40.04 -15.35 -11.35
N ILE A 167 -38.88 -15.81 -11.87
CA ILE A 167 -38.75 -17.18 -12.39
C ILE A 167 -38.93 -18.24 -11.30
N TYR A 168 -38.42 -18.01 -10.11
CA TYR A 168 -38.58 -18.94 -8.98
C TYR A 168 -40.00 -18.94 -8.36
N ARG A 169 -40.84 -17.94 -8.66
CA ARG A 169 -42.22 -17.85 -8.17
C ARG A 169 -43.26 -18.47 -9.13
N LEU A 170 -42.86 -18.91 -10.31
CA LEU A 170 -43.75 -19.59 -11.21
C LEU A 170 -44.07 -20.97 -10.63
N PRO A 171 -45.39 -21.34 -10.44
CA PRO A 171 -45.76 -22.66 -9.97
C PRO A 171 -45.25 -23.71 -10.96
N LYS A 172 -44.57 -24.74 -10.44
CA LYS A 172 -44.22 -25.92 -11.24
C LYS A 172 -45.51 -26.50 -11.80
N ARG A 173 -45.75 -26.35 -13.10
CA ARG A 173 -46.83 -27.07 -13.75
C ARG A 173 -46.56 -28.56 -13.56
N ILE A 174 -47.36 -29.17 -12.68
CA ILE A 174 -47.42 -30.63 -12.51
C ILE A 174 -48.01 -31.18 -13.81
N LYS A 175 -47.26 -32.06 -14.48
CA LYS A 175 -47.73 -32.87 -15.59
C LYS A 175 -48.43 -34.08 -14.99
#